data_e365e200f990f2b8e3408f1b67fe9190
#
_entry.id   e365e200f990f2b8e3408f1b67fe9190
#
_cell.length_a   1.000
_cell.length_b   1.000
_cell.length_c   1.000
_cell.angle_alpha   90.00
_cell.angle_beta   90.00
_cell.angle_gamma   90.00
#
_symmetry.space_group_name_H-M   'P 1'
#
loop_
_entity.id
_entity.type
_entity.pdbx_description
1 polymer ?
#
loop_
_entity_poly.entity_id
_entity_poly.type
_entity_poly.pdbx_seq_one_letter_code
_entity_poly.pdbx_strand_id
1 'polypeptide(L)'
;MTTVPSALSALLEVYSRAGPVFVAGNGAELVADDGARYLDFVAGIGVNALGYNHAVIRGAIERGLSSGLIHVSNLYRTEAGERLAEELVARSFADRVFFCNSGAEANEAAFKFARKWSGKPEIVAFSGSFHGRLFATLAATDRPEYRKPFEPLVPGIRIVPREDWAVVDHAVSASRTAAVIVEPVQGEGGVRPVDPEWLGFVRELCDSRGVAVIFDEVQCGLGRTGTLFAYEQTGIVPDVLTLAKPLAGGLPMGAVLLTGAVAAALKPGDHATTFGGGPLVAGVALDVVRTIAAPEFLAEVRRKGEWLGGRLAQLAARRTRVAEVRGRGLMWGVELREPAAPFVAAARERRLLVATAGPSVVRLIPPLVVTDAELERGVGILEEVLA
;
A
#
# COMPACT_ATOMS: atom_id res chain seq x y z
N MET A 1 33.69 -13.85 6.12
CA MET A 1 32.59 -12.89 5.89
C MET A 1 33.17 -11.50 5.96
N THR A 2 33.23 -10.82 4.84
CA THR A 2 33.76 -9.46 4.75
C THR A 2 32.75 -8.50 5.38
N THR A 3 33.06 -7.94 6.53
CA THR A 3 32.32 -6.83 7.13
C THR A 3 32.34 -5.67 6.14
N VAL A 4 31.17 -5.20 5.70
CA VAL A 4 31.07 -3.98 4.92
C VAL A 4 31.48 -2.83 5.83
N PRO A 5 32.54 -2.07 5.50
CA PRO A 5 32.96 -0.96 6.35
C PRO A 5 31.86 0.10 6.43
N SER A 6 31.66 0.69 7.59
CA SER A 6 30.70 1.78 7.84
C SER A 6 31.10 3.12 7.17
N ALA A 7 32.11 3.13 6.32
CA ALA A 7 32.60 4.30 5.62
C ALA A 7 32.08 4.31 4.18
N LEU A 8 31.18 5.27 3.90
CA LEU A 8 30.71 5.69 2.57
C LEU A 8 29.94 4.61 1.77
N SER A 9 28.64 4.47 2.08
CA SER A 9 27.72 3.76 1.17
C SER A 9 27.77 4.40 -0.22
N ALA A 10 27.94 3.56 -1.27
CA ALA A 10 27.76 4.03 -2.66
C ALA A 10 26.29 4.34 -2.99
N LEU A 11 25.35 4.01 -2.09
CA LEU A 11 23.95 4.34 -2.24
C LEU A 11 23.69 5.79 -1.90
N LEU A 12 22.95 6.49 -2.77
CA LEU A 12 22.53 7.87 -2.53
C LEU A 12 21.74 7.97 -1.21
N GLU A 13 22.08 8.97 -0.40
CA GLU A 13 21.52 9.20 0.93
C GLU A 13 20.20 9.97 0.89
N VAL A 14 19.20 9.40 0.22
CA VAL A 14 17.82 9.90 0.25
C VAL A 14 16.95 9.26 1.35
N TYR A 15 17.52 8.30 2.08
CA TYR A 15 16.91 7.65 3.24
C TYR A 15 17.80 7.79 4.46
N SER A 16 17.21 8.13 5.60
CA SER A 16 17.87 8.03 6.90
C SER A 16 17.95 6.55 7.31
N ARG A 17 18.95 5.83 6.79
CA ARG A 17 19.13 4.41 7.12
C ARG A 17 19.62 4.28 8.55
N ALA A 18 18.92 3.51 9.35
CA ALA A 18 19.28 3.25 10.72
C ALA A 18 19.11 1.76 11.04
N GLY A 19 20.03 1.24 11.84
CA GLY A 19 19.97 -0.15 12.31
C GLY A 19 21.01 -1.07 11.66
N PRO A 20 20.89 -2.38 11.91
CA PRO A 20 21.83 -3.38 11.43
C PRO A 20 21.71 -3.65 9.92
N VAL A 21 22.68 -4.35 9.39
CA VAL A 21 22.61 -4.93 8.04
C VAL A 21 21.86 -6.25 8.13
N PHE A 22 20.71 -6.37 7.48
CA PHE A 22 19.95 -7.62 7.45
C PHE A 22 20.48 -8.54 6.35
N VAL A 23 20.70 -9.82 6.70
CA VAL A 23 21.29 -10.82 5.81
C VAL A 23 20.36 -12.01 5.54
N ALA A 24 19.31 -12.19 6.34
CA ALA A 24 18.32 -13.26 6.17
C ALA A 24 16.98 -12.86 6.79
N GLY A 25 15.92 -13.62 6.46
CA GLY A 25 14.59 -13.46 7.04
C GLY A 25 13.78 -14.75 6.95
N ASN A 26 12.85 -14.94 7.89
CA ASN A 26 11.90 -16.04 7.88
C ASN A 26 10.63 -15.65 8.64
N GLY A 27 9.45 -15.89 8.05
CA GLY A 27 8.18 -15.47 8.65
C GLY A 27 8.14 -13.96 8.90
N ALA A 28 7.93 -13.55 10.14
CA ALA A 28 7.95 -12.13 10.55
C ALA A 28 9.30 -11.68 11.15
N GLU A 29 10.37 -12.46 11.01
CA GLU A 29 11.68 -12.14 11.58
C GLU A 29 12.74 -11.86 10.51
N LEU A 30 13.59 -10.89 10.80
CA LEU A 30 14.82 -10.57 10.10
C LEU A 30 16.04 -10.94 10.95
N VAL A 31 17.11 -11.36 10.30
CA VAL A 31 18.40 -11.70 10.95
C VAL A 31 19.45 -10.70 10.48
N ALA A 32 20.10 -10.05 11.44
CA ALA A 32 21.18 -9.12 11.20
C ALA A 32 22.53 -9.87 10.98
N ASP A 33 23.52 -9.15 10.49
CA ASP A 33 24.86 -9.67 10.20
C ASP A 33 25.64 -10.10 11.46
N ASP A 34 25.28 -9.58 12.64
CA ASP A 34 25.76 -10.03 13.95
C ASP A 34 24.99 -11.25 14.51
N GLY A 35 24.00 -11.78 13.77
CA GLY A 35 23.13 -12.87 14.18
C GLY A 35 21.93 -12.47 15.03
N ALA A 36 21.76 -11.19 15.36
CA ALA A 36 20.59 -10.71 16.11
C ALA A 36 19.29 -10.87 15.29
N ARG A 37 18.21 -11.30 15.96
CA ARG A 37 16.89 -11.46 15.33
C ARG A 37 15.99 -10.30 15.70
N TYR A 38 15.34 -9.75 14.68
CA TYR A 38 14.42 -8.63 14.80
C TYR A 38 13.02 -9.06 14.36
N LEU A 39 12.03 -8.82 15.21
CA LEU A 39 10.62 -8.97 14.84
C LEU A 39 10.22 -7.77 13.96
N ASP A 40 9.71 -8.05 12.78
CA ASP A 40 9.41 -7.01 11.79
C ASP A 40 7.90 -6.72 11.70
N PHE A 41 7.48 -5.59 12.27
CA PHE A 41 6.15 -5.04 12.12
C PHE A 41 6.11 -3.88 11.12
N VAL A 42 7.10 -3.80 10.22
CA VAL A 42 7.12 -2.90 9.04
C VAL A 42 6.84 -3.67 7.76
N ALA A 43 7.34 -4.90 7.65
CA ALA A 43 7.17 -5.80 6.49
C ALA A 43 7.49 -5.12 5.15
N GLY A 44 8.57 -4.33 5.09
CA GLY A 44 8.90 -3.54 3.90
C GLY A 44 7.87 -2.46 3.57
N ILE A 45 7.23 -1.87 4.58
CA ILE A 45 6.08 -0.95 4.48
C ILE A 45 4.86 -1.67 3.86
N GLY A 46 4.58 -2.89 4.35
CA GLY A 46 3.45 -3.72 3.93
C GLY A 46 3.67 -4.55 2.65
N VAL A 47 4.88 -4.58 2.12
CA VAL A 47 5.25 -5.34 0.92
C VAL A 47 5.28 -6.85 1.20
N ASN A 48 5.92 -7.25 2.30
CA ASN A 48 6.13 -8.66 2.65
C ASN A 48 4.90 -9.24 3.38
N ALA A 49 3.75 -9.25 2.72
CA ALA A 49 2.50 -9.73 3.32
C ALA A 49 2.57 -11.22 3.74
N LEU A 50 3.20 -12.05 2.92
CA LEU A 50 3.44 -13.47 3.23
C LEU A 50 4.73 -13.69 4.07
N GLY A 51 5.35 -12.62 4.56
CA GLY A 51 6.59 -12.71 5.33
C GLY A 51 7.79 -13.08 4.48
N TYR A 52 8.90 -13.34 5.17
CA TYR A 52 10.18 -13.69 4.56
C TYR A 52 10.28 -15.19 4.30
N ASN A 53 10.96 -15.58 3.21
CA ASN A 53 11.25 -16.97 2.86
C ASN A 53 9.99 -17.85 2.71
N HIS A 54 8.86 -17.29 2.29
CA HIS A 54 7.60 -18.03 2.16
C HIS A 54 7.66 -19.06 1.03
N ALA A 55 7.20 -20.29 1.30
CA ALA A 55 7.29 -21.42 0.37
C ALA A 55 6.57 -21.17 -0.97
N VAL A 56 5.42 -20.49 -0.94
CA VAL A 56 4.65 -20.14 -2.15
C VAL A 56 5.48 -19.23 -3.07
N ILE A 57 6.12 -18.19 -2.53
CA ILE A 57 6.94 -17.25 -3.31
C ILE A 57 8.14 -17.98 -3.89
N ARG A 58 8.86 -18.76 -3.08
CA ARG A 58 10.02 -19.54 -3.53
C ARG A 58 9.66 -20.48 -4.65
N GLY A 59 8.61 -21.29 -4.45
CA GLY A 59 8.17 -22.26 -5.46
C GLY A 59 7.69 -21.58 -6.75
N ALA A 60 7.05 -20.43 -6.68
CA ALA A 60 6.65 -19.67 -7.87
C ALA A 60 7.88 -19.14 -8.64
N ILE A 61 8.90 -18.62 -7.94
CA ILE A 61 10.16 -18.18 -8.54
C ILE A 61 10.87 -19.36 -9.21
N GLU A 62 10.99 -20.51 -8.53
CA GLU A 62 11.63 -21.72 -9.06
C GLU A 62 10.93 -22.22 -10.34
N ARG A 63 9.58 -22.24 -10.37
CA ARG A 63 8.84 -22.58 -11.59
C ARG A 63 9.07 -21.56 -12.71
N GLY A 64 9.05 -20.27 -12.40
CA GLY A 64 9.30 -19.20 -13.37
C GLY A 64 10.70 -19.30 -13.98
N LEU A 65 11.72 -19.56 -13.18
CA LEU A 65 13.10 -19.77 -13.66
C LEU A 65 13.21 -21.05 -14.51
N SER A 66 12.56 -22.12 -14.11
CA SER A 66 12.57 -23.39 -14.87
C SER A 66 11.90 -23.28 -16.24
N SER A 67 10.97 -22.33 -16.42
CA SER A 67 10.35 -22.06 -17.73
C SER A 67 11.29 -21.34 -18.72
N GLY A 68 12.35 -20.69 -18.21
CA GLY A 68 13.25 -19.84 -18.98
C GLY A 68 12.65 -18.48 -19.36
N LEU A 69 11.37 -18.22 -19.08
CA LEU A 69 10.68 -16.97 -19.42
C LEU A 69 10.75 -15.97 -18.27
N ILE A 70 11.87 -15.26 -18.14
CA ILE A 70 12.01 -14.19 -17.14
C ILE A 70 11.26 -12.93 -17.59
N HIS A 71 11.45 -12.55 -18.86
CA HIS A 71 10.84 -11.38 -19.48
C HIS A 71 10.49 -11.62 -20.93
N VAL A 72 9.34 -11.10 -21.34
CA VAL A 72 8.90 -11.01 -22.75
C VAL A 72 8.20 -9.66 -22.91
N SER A 73 8.42 -9.01 -24.06
CA SER A 73 7.75 -7.74 -24.36
C SER A 73 6.23 -7.86 -24.28
N ASN A 74 5.58 -6.83 -23.75
CA ASN A 74 4.11 -6.69 -23.70
C ASN A 74 3.43 -6.62 -25.11
N LEU A 75 4.22 -6.71 -26.17
CA LEU A 75 3.71 -6.96 -27.53
C LEU A 75 3.25 -8.41 -27.73
N TYR A 76 3.59 -9.30 -26.82
CA TYR A 76 3.24 -10.71 -26.84
C TYR A 76 2.48 -11.12 -25.60
N ARG A 77 1.61 -12.10 -25.72
CA ARG A 77 0.85 -12.66 -24.58
C ARG A 77 1.70 -13.66 -23.81
N THR A 78 1.52 -13.68 -22.49
CA THR A 78 2.12 -14.70 -21.62
C THR A 78 1.03 -15.34 -20.75
N GLU A 79 1.09 -16.65 -20.57
CA GLU A 79 0.08 -17.37 -19.75
C GLU A 79 -0.02 -16.78 -18.33
N ALA A 80 1.12 -16.51 -17.69
CA ALA A 80 1.16 -15.99 -16.33
C ALA A 80 0.48 -14.60 -16.22
N GLY A 81 0.73 -13.71 -17.20
CA GLY A 81 0.10 -12.38 -17.22
C GLY A 81 -1.40 -12.44 -17.44
N GLU A 82 -1.85 -13.27 -18.39
CA GLU A 82 -3.29 -13.45 -18.66
C GLU A 82 -4.01 -14.04 -17.44
N ARG A 83 -3.48 -15.11 -16.85
CA ARG A 83 -4.07 -15.76 -15.67
C ARG A 83 -4.14 -14.84 -14.45
N LEU A 84 -3.11 -14.03 -14.23
CA LEU A 84 -3.15 -13.06 -13.15
C LEU A 84 -4.23 -11.99 -13.40
N ALA A 85 -4.36 -11.51 -14.64
CA ALA A 85 -5.42 -10.56 -14.99
C ALA A 85 -6.80 -11.16 -14.78
N GLU A 86 -7.03 -12.39 -15.25
CA GLU A 86 -8.27 -13.15 -15.06
C GLU A 86 -8.59 -13.34 -13.57
N GLU A 87 -7.60 -13.70 -12.75
CA GLU A 87 -7.76 -13.89 -11.31
C GLU A 87 -8.17 -12.59 -10.59
N LEU A 88 -7.55 -11.45 -10.94
CA LEU A 88 -7.89 -10.15 -10.36
C LEU A 88 -9.26 -9.66 -10.80
N VAL A 89 -9.62 -9.84 -12.07
CA VAL A 89 -10.96 -9.51 -12.59
C VAL A 89 -12.03 -10.37 -11.92
N ALA A 90 -11.84 -11.69 -11.83
CA ALA A 90 -12.80 -12.59 -11.22
C ALA A 90 -13.08 -12.31 -9.74
N ARG A 91 -12.18 -11.59 -9.05
CA ARG A 91 -12.26 -11.28 -7.61
C ARG A 91 -12.61 -9.83 -7.31
N SER A 92 -12.81 -8.99 -8.31
CA SER A 92 -13.07 -7.58 -8.13
C SER A 92 -14.24 -7.09 -8.98
N PHE A 93 -14.47 -5.79 -8.95
CA PHE A 93 -15.44 -5.10 -9.82
C PHE A 93 -14.92 -4.89 -11.25
N ALA A 94 -13.64 -5.13 -11.50
CA ALA A 94 -12.96 -4.71 -12.72
C ALA A 94 -13.26 -5.64 -13.90
N ASP A 95 -13.21 -5.06 -15.11
CA ASP A 95 -13.30 -5.79 -16.38
C ASP A 95 -11.94 -5.93 -17.06
N ARG A 96 -10.96 -5.06 -16.71
CA ARG A 96 -9.61 -5.04 -17.30
C ARG A 96 -8.56 -4.67 -16.27
N VAL A 97 -7.33 -5.15 -16.52
CA VAL A 97 -6.15 -4.88 -15.69
C VAL A 97 -5.01 -4.37 -16.57
N PHE A 98 -4.32 -3.35 -16.09
CA PHE A 98 -3.02 -2.91 -16.60
C PHE A 98 -1.95 -3.16 -15.54
N PHE A 99 -0.83 -3.78 -15.93
CA PHE A 99 0.29 -4.04 -15.02
C PHE A 99 1.43 -3.04 -15.22
N CYS A 100 2.08 -2.66 -14.11
CA CYS A 100 3.27 -1.82 -14.05
C CYS A 100 4.22 -2.33 -12.96
N ASN A 101 5.15 -1.50 -12.44
CA ASN A 101 6.22 -2.00 -11.55
C ASN A 101 6.14 -1.46 -10.13
N SER A 102 5.32 -0.46 -9.88
CA SER A 102 5.20 0.20 -8.57
C SER A 102 3.82 0.83 -8.35
N GLY A 103 3.50 1.17 -7.09
CA GLY A 103 2.28 1.90 -6.77
C GLY A 103 2.26 3.32 -7.34
N ALA A 104 3.40 3.99 -7.43
CA ALA A 104 3.49 5.30 -8.04
C ALA A 104 3.17 5.23 -9.55
N GLU A 105 3.70 4.23 -10.28
CA GLU A 105 3.35 4.00 -11.69
C GLU A 105 1.87 3.64 -11.86
N ALA A 106 1.30 2.85 -10.96
CA ALA A 106 -0.11 2.51 -10.98
C ALA A 106 -1.00 3.76 -10.85
N ASN A 107 -0.68 4.65 -9.91
CA ASN A 107 -1.40 5.90 -9.72
C ASN A 107 -1.19 6.89 -10.89
N GLU A 108 0.02 7.00 -11.45
CA GLU A 108 0.29 7.78 -12.69
C GLU A 108 -0.58 7.28 -13.85
N ALA A 109 -0.65 5.96 -14.03
CA ALA A 109 -1.49 5.35 -15.05
C ALA A 109 -2.97 5.63 -14.80
N ALA A 110 -3.45 5.48 -13.55
CA ALA A 110 -4.82 5.79 -13.16
C ALA A 110 -5.22 7.24 -13.47
N PHE A 111 -4.35 8.22 -13.20
CA PHE A 111 -4.57 9.63 -13.55
C PHE A 111 -4.67 9.83 -15.06
N LYS A 112 -3.77 9.22 -15.83
CA LYS A 112 -3.80 9.28 -17.29
C LYS A 112 -5.08 8.67 -17.87
N PHE A 113 -5.49 7.51 -17.34
CA PHE A 113 -6.67 6.80 -17.80
C PHE A 113 -7.95 7.58 -17.50
N ALA A 114 -8.08 8.14 -16.29
CA ALA A 114 -9.19 8.99 -15.91
C ALA A 114 -9.27 10.26 -16.79
N ARG A 115 -8.14 10.93 -17.05
CA ARG A 115 -8.07 12.09 -17.95
C ARG A 115 -8.46 11.71 -19.39
N LYS A 116 -8.00 10.56 -19.87
CA LYS A 116 -8.34 10.09 -21.22
C LYS A 116 -9.81 9.74 -21.34
N TRP A 117 -10.38 9.06 -20.34
CA TRP A 117 -11.78 8.67 -20.30
C TRP A 117 -12.72 9.88 -20.26
N SER A 118 -12.45 10.84 -19.36
CA SER A 118 -13.33 11.97 -19.13
C SER A 118 -13.09 13.16 -20.08
N GLY A 119 -11.91 13.26 -20.70
CA GLY A 119 -11.46 14.45 -21.44
C GLY A 119 -11.15 15.65 -20.54
N LYS A 120 -11.14 15.49 -19.21
CA LYS A 120 -10.98 16.57 -18.23
C LYS A 120 -9.56 16.56 -17.64
N PRO A 121 -8.97 17.72 -17.25
CA PRO A 121 -7.58 17.80 -16.84
C PRO A 121 -7.31 17.62 -15.34
N GLU A 122 -8.30 17.79 -14.44
CA GLU A 122 -8.04 17.91 -13.02
C GLU A 122 -8.20 16.56 -12.28
N ILE A 123 -7.31 16.33 -11.30
CA ILE A 123 -7.41 15.27 -10.30
C ILE A 123 -7.53 15.92 -8.92
N VAL A 124 -8.47 15.46 -8.11
CA VAL A 124 -8.63 15.88 -6.73
C VAL A 124 -8.09 14.79 -5.79
N ALA A 125 -7.17 15.16 -4.94
CA ALA A 125 -6.64 14.34 -3.84
C ALA A 125 -7.00 15.00 -2.50
N PHE A 126 -6.75 14.32 -1.39
CA PHE A 126 -7.21 14.79 -0.08
C PHE A 126 -6.06 14.98 0.91
N SER A 127 -6.29 15.84 1.91
CA SER A 127 -5.34 16.07 3.00
C SER A 127 -4.88 14.75 3.65
N GLY A 128 -3.61 14.69 4.01
CA GLY A 128 -2.96 13.52 4.59
C GLY A 128 -2.63 12.39 3.61
N SER A 129 -2.90 12.53 2.30
CA SER A 129 -2.67 11.49 1.28
C SER A 129 -1.20 11.25 0.98
N PHE A 130 -0.91 10.01 0.53
CA PHE A 130 0.37 9.62 -0.07
C PHE A 130 0.13 8.70 -1.27
N HIS A 131 0.35 9.22 -2.49
CA HIS A 131 0.11 8.46 -3.72
C HIS A 131 1.36 8.14 -4.53
N GLY A 132 2.54 8.58 -4.08
CA GLY A 132 3.83 8.27 -4.71
C GLY A 132 4.81 9.44 -4.80
N ARG A 133 5.93 9.19 -5.47
CA ARG A 133 7.06 10.13 -5.61
C ARG A 133 7.39 10.49 -7.06
N LEU A 134 6.64 10.02 -8.05
CA LEU A 134 6.72 10.51 -9.43
C LEU A 134 6.02 11.87 -9.52
N PHE A 135 6.23 12.64 -10.58
CA PHE A 135 5.82 14.05 -10.62
C PHE A 135 4.31 14.27 -10.42
N ALA A 136 3.44 13.49 -11.06
CA ALA A 136 1.99 13.67 -10.85
C ALA A 136 1.54 13.06 -9.52
N THR A 137 2.04 11.89 -9.14
CA THR A 137 1.71 11.29 -7.84
C THR A 137 2.29 12.08 -6.67
N LEU A 138 3.44 12.75 -6.85
CA LEU A 138 3.98 13.68 -5.87
C LEU A 138 3.10 14.93 -5.74
N ALA A 139 2.55 15.43 -6.85
CA ALA A 139 1.59 16.54 -6.80
C ALA A 139 0.30 16.19 -6.04
N ALA A 140 -0.10 14.89 -6.04
CA ALA A 140 -1.25 14.38 -5.30
C ALA A 140 -0.91 13.93 -3.86
N THR A 141 0.36 13.97 -3.45
CA THR A 141 0.81 13.59 -2.11
C THR A 141 0.84 14.80 -1.20
N ASP A 142 0.07 14.78 -0.10
CA ASP A 142 -0.01 15.88 0.86
C ASP A 142 1.16 15.87 1.86
N ARG A 143 2.35 16.17 1.35
CA ARG A 143 3.60 16.30 2.11
C ARG A 143 4.38 17.49 1.54
N PRO A 144 4.22 18.71 2.08
CA PRO A 144 4.91 19.89 1.58
C PRO A 144 6.43 19.73 1.54
N GLU A 145 7.01 19.03 2.51
CA GLU A 145 8.45 18.74 2.60
C GLU A 145 8.97 17.87 1.45
N TYR A 146 8.08 17.05 0.82
CA TYR A 146 8.45 16.25 -0.35
C TYR A 146 8.23 16.99 -1.67
N ARG A 147 7.25 17.90 -1.69
CA ARG A 147 6.80 18.61 -2.90
C ARG A 147 7.70 19.81 -3.24
N LYS A 148 7.95 20.68 -2.24
CA LYS A 148 8.67 21.94 -2.42
C LYS A 148 10.01 21.83 -3.17
N PRO A 149 10.88 20.84 -2.88
CA PRO A 149 12.15 20.73 -3.58
C PRO A 149 12.05 20.45 -5.08
N PHE A 150 10.88 20.01 -5.57
CA PHE A 150 10.67 19.57 -6.94
C PHE A 150 9.63 20.42 -7.72
N GLU A 151 9.26 21.56 -7.18
CA GLU A 151 8.39 22.51 -7.87
C GLU A 151 9.09 23.14 -9.09
N PRO A 152 8.35 23.37 -10.23
CA PRO A 152 6.92 23.18 -10.40
C PRO A 152 6.52 21.71 -10.64
N LEU A 153 5.44 21.27 -10.00
CA LEU A 153 4.86 19.94 -10.16
C LEU A 153 3.89 19.89 -11.35
N VAL A 154 3.38 18.70 -11.67
CA VAL A 154 2.38 18.53 -12.72
C VAL A 154 1.12 19.34 -12.41
N PRO A 155 0.65 20.20 -13.33
CA PRO A 155 -0.54 21.02 -13.12
C PRO A 155 -1.83 20.20 -13.16
N GLY A 156 -2.91 20.79 -12.62
CA GLY A 156 -4.24 20.18 -12.61
C GLY A 156 -4.43 19.13 -11.50
N ILE A 157 -3.56 19.10 -10.48
CA ILE A 157 -3.75 18.26 -9.31
C ILE A 157 -3.98 19.17 -8.10
N ARG A 158 -5.09 18.92 -7.40
CA ARG A 158 -5.54 19.72 -6.26
C ARG A 158 -5.66 18.82 -5.03
N ILE A 159 -5.11 19.27 -3.91
CA ILE A 159 -5.28 18.65 -2.60
C ILE A 159 -6.27 19.49 -1.82
N VAL A 160 -7.32 18.87 -1.29
CA VAL A 160 -8.38 19.53 -0.51
C VAL A 160 -8.55 18.86 0.85
N PRO A 161 -8.96 19.62 1.89
CA PRO A 161 -9.31 19.04 3.18
C PRO A 161 -10.54 18.13 3.01
N ARG A 162 -10.41 16.86 3.44
CA ARG A 162 -11.49 15.87 3.33
C ARG A 162 -12.58 16.08 4.39
N GLU A 163 -12.24 16.69 5.50
CA GLU A 163 -13.10 16.90 6.64
C GLU A 163 -14.20 17.93 6.34
N ASP A 164 -13.98 18.81 5.36
CA ASP A 164 -14.94 19.83 4.92
C ASP A 164 -15.65 19.38 3.63
N TRP A 165 -16.82 18.81 3.79
CA TRP A 165 -17.64 18.27 2.69
C TRP A 165 -18.06 19.36 1.68
N ALA A 166 -18.27 20.59 2.13
CA ALA A 166 -18.61 21.70 1.25
C ALA A 166 -17.42 22.10 0.36
N VAL A 167 -16.19 22.05 0.91
CA VAL A 167 -14.97 22.27 0.13
C VAL A 167 -14.77 21.14 -0.88
N VAL A 168 -15.04 19.88 -0.50
CA VAL A 168 -14.98 18.73 -1.42
C VAL A 168 -16.00 18.90 -2.55
N ASP A 169 -17.25 19.23 -2.23
CA ASP A 169 -18.30 19.50 -3.23
C ASP A 169 -17.86 20.58 -4.22
N HIS A 170 -17.38 21.71 -3.73
CA HIS A 170 -16.91 22.80 -4.59
C HIS A 170 -15.68 22.43 -5.44
N ALA A 171 -14.80 21.56 -4.93
CA ALA A 171 -13.57 21.16 -5.61
C ALA A 171 -13.81 20.19 -6.77
N VAL A 172 -14.79 19.31 -6.67
CA VAL A 172 -15.12 18.30 -7.70
C VAL A 172 -15.99 18.93 -8.78
N SER A 173 -15.39 19.38 -9.87
CA SER A 173 -16.08 20.10 -10.96
C SER A 173 -16.53 19.16 -12.07
N ALA A 174 -17.80 19.19 -12.44
CA ALA A 174 -18.34 18.41 -13.57
C ALA A 174 -17.65 18.73 -14.91
N SER A 175 -17.10 19.95 -15.08
CA SER A 175 -16.45 20.37 -16.33
C SER A 175 -14.93 20.20 -16.33
N ARG A 176 -14.28 20.05 -15.18
CA ARG A 176 -12.82 20.05 -15.08
C ARG A 176 -12.22 18.83 -14.39
N THR A 177 -12.92 18.23 -13.43
CA THR A 177 -12.39 17.11 -12.65
C THR A 177 -12.53 15.80 -13.41
N ALA A 178 -11.42 15.16 -13.70
CA ALA A 178 -11.37 13.83 -14.32
C ALA A 178 -11.61 12.72 -13.29
N ALA A 179 -10.99 12.85 -12.12
CA ALA A 179 -11.15 11.89 -11.05
C ALA A 179 -10.88 12.49 -9.67
N VAL A 180 -11.40 11.83 -8.65
CA VAL A 180 -10.89 11.91 -7.28
C VAL A 180 -10.05 10.69 -6.96
N ILE A 181 -9.01 10.82 -6.11
CA ILE A 181 -8.23 9.68 -5.62
C ILE A 181 -8.28 9.63 -4.10
N VAL A 182 -8.58 8.43 -3.56
CA VAL A 182 -8.76 8.17 -2.13
C VAL A 182 -8.01 6.91 -1.73
N GLU A 183 -7.29 6.96 -0.60
CA GLU A 183 -6.87 5.75 0.12
C GLU A 183 -8.01 5.34 1.06
N PRO A 184 -8.64 4.13 0.94
CA PRO A 184 -9.66 3.66 1.89
C PRO A 184 -9.16 3.62 3.35
N VAL A 185 -7.85 3.41 3.53
CA VAL A 185 -7.13 3.66 4.78
C VAL A 185 -5.85 4.41 4.43
N GLN A 186 -5.75 5.67 4.83
CA GLN A 186 -4.52 6.44 4.62
C GLN A 186 -3.37 5.83 5.42
N GLY A 187 -2.34 5.34 4.73
CA GLY A 187 -1.21 4.69 5.37
C GLY A 187 -0.24 5.68 6.00
N GLU A 188 0.37 6.49 5.17
CA GLU A 188 1.37 7.49 5.57
C GLU A 188 0.74 8.67 6.32
N GLY A 189 -0.55 8.93 6.11
CA GLY A 189 -1.34 9.96 6.79
C GLY A 189 -1.68 9.65 8.26
N GLY A 190 -1.15 8.57 8.84
CA GLY A 190 -1.34 8.22 10.24
C GLY A 190 -2.29 7.04 10.48
N VAL A 191 -2.36 6.11 9.54
CA VAL A 191 -3.25 4.94 9.57
C VAL A 191 -4.70 5.37 9.86
N ARG A 192 -5.27 6.14 8.93
CA ARG A 192 -6.61 6.74 9.10
C ARG A 192 -7.61 6.05 8.19
N PRO A 193 -8.44 5.12 8.69
CA PRO A 193 -9.59 4.62 7.95
C PRO A 193 -10.51 5.78 7.57
N VAL A 194 -11.00 5.76 6.33
CA VAL A 194 -11.95 6.76 5.85
C VAL A 194 -13.35 6.35 6.28
N ASP A 195 -14.16 7.35 6.65
CA ASP A 195 -15.56 7.16 7.02
C ASP A 195 -16.36 6.63 5.81
N PRO A 196 -17.11 5.52 5.95
CA PRO A 196 -17.95 5.00 4.89
C PRO A 196 -19.03 6.00 4.42
N GLU A 197 -19.60 6.83 5.30
CA GLU A 197 -20.57 7.86 4.91
C GLU A 197 -19.93 8.92 4.01
N TRP A 198 -18.70 9.33 4.35
CA TRP A 198 -17.94 10.25 3.52
C TRP A 198 -17.59 9.63 2.15
N LEU A 199 -17.21 8.36 2.10
CA LEU A 199 -16.97 7.66 0.84
C LEU A 199 -18.24 7.57 -0.01
N GLY A 200 -19.40 7.32 0.61
CA GLY A 200 -20.71 7.34 -0.04
C GLY A 200 -21.00 8.70 -0.67
N PHE A 201 -20.83 9.77 0.10
CA PHE A 201 -20.95 11.15 -0.40
C PHE A 201 -20.03 11.42 -1.60
N VAL A 202 -18.76 11.06 -1.54
CA VAL A 202 -17.81 11.24 -2.65
C VAL A 202 -18.25 10.45 -3.88
N ARG A 203 -18.74 9.21 -3.70
CA ARG A 203 -19.22 8.38 -4.82
C ARG A 203 -20.43 9.03 -5.50
N GLU A 204 -21.46 9.41 -4.75
CA GLU A 204 -22.66 10.07 -5.27
C GLU A 204 -22.34 11.39 -5.99
N LEU A 205 -21.46 12.18 -5.38
CA LEU A 205 -20.98 13.43 -5.96
C LEU A 205 -20.28 13.19 -7.31
N CYS A 206 -19.40 12.21 -7.38
CA CYS A 206 -18.65 11.87 -8.59
C CYS A 206 -19.58 11.32 -9.68
N ASP A 207 -20.53 10.45 -9.33
CA ASP A 207 -21.53 9.92 -10.25
C ASP A 207 -22.36 11.01 -10.88
N SER A 208 -22.87 11.96 -10.08
CA SER A 208 -23.68 13.09 -10.54
C SER A 208 -22.93 14.03 -11.48
N ARG A 209 -21.58 14.03 -11.46
CA ARG A 209 -20.70 14.94 -12.21
C ARG A 209 -19.89 14.27 -13.33
N GLY A 210 -20.06 12.97 -13.51
CA GLY A 210 -19.26 12.20 -14.49
C GLY A 210 -17.76 12.31 -14.19
N VAL A 211 -17.38 12.04 -12.93
CA VAL A 211 -16.02 12.05 -12.39
C VAL A 211 -15.66 10.64 -11.91
N ALA A 212 -14.50 10.13 -12.28
CA ALA A 212 -14.08 8.81 -11.83
C ALA A 212 -13.66 8.83 -10.35
N VAL A 213 -13.93 7.73 -9.65
CA VAL A 213 -13.37 7.47 -8.32
C VAL A 213 -12.23 6.48 -8.44
N ILE A 214 -11.03 6.88 -8.00
CA ILE A 214 -9.85 6.03 -7.92
C ILE A 214 -9.63 5.66 -6.46
N PHE A 215 -9.63 4.36 -6.14
CA PHE A 215 -9.17 3.91 -4.83
C PHE A 215 -7.70 3.48 -4.92
N ASP A 216 -6.86 4.14 -4.14
CA ASP A 216 -5.48 3.74 -3.92
C ASP A 216 -5.42 2.70 -2.81
N GLU A 217 -5.37 1.44 -3.19
CA GLU A 217 -5.20 0.32 -2.27
C GLU A 217 -3.78 -0.25 -2.27
N VAL A 218 -2.80 0.53 -2.69
CA VAL A 218 -1.39 0.15 -2.72
C VAL A 218 -0.89 -0.31 -1.35
N GLN A 219 -1.38 0.28 -0.25
CA GLN A 219 -0.98 -0.14 1.10
C GLN A 219 -2.07 -0.91 1.86
N CYS A 220 -3.34 -0.56 1.68
CA CYS A 220 -4.45 -1.13 2.45
C CYS A 220 -5.14 -2.32 1.79
N GLY A 221 -4.87 -2.63 0.52
CA GLY A 221 -5.42 -3.76 -0.21
C GLY A 221 -4.71 -5.09 0.06
N LEU A 222 -5.09 -6.10 -0.71
CA LEU A 222 -4.51 -7.45 -0.72
C LEU A 222 -4.41 -8.06 0.69
N GLY A 223 -5.55 -8.15 1.36
CA GLY A 223 -5.69 -8.83 2.64
C GLY A 223 -5.36 -7.97 3.87
N ARG A 224 -4.67 -6.83 3.70
CA ARG A 224 -4.13 -6.04 4.80
C ARG A 224 -5.18 -5.61 5.84
N THR A 225 -6.38 -5.27 5.39
CA THR A 225 -7.49 -4.80 6.24
C THR A 225 -8.48 -5.92 6.61
N GLY A 226 -8.22 -7.18 6.20
CA GLY A 226 -9.05 -8.35 6.55
C GLY A 226 -10.02 -8.79 5.45
N THR A 227 -10.14 -8.05 4.36
CA THR A 227 -10.78 -8.43 3.09
C THR A 227 -9.75 -8.45 1.99
N LEU A 228 -10.03 -9.05 0.82
CA LEU A 228 -9.05 -9.05 -0.28
C LEU A 228 -8.77 -7.62 -0.72
N PHE A 229 -9.80 -6.84 -0.96
CA PHE A 229 -9.71 -5.40 -1.22
C PHE A 229 -10.39 -4.61 -0.10
N ALA A 230 -9.83 -3.46 0.25
CA ALA A 230 -10.36 -2.65 1.36
C ALA A 230 -11.74 -2.07 1.05
N TYR A 231 -12.05 -1.78 -0.23
CA TYR A 231 -13.35 -1.26 -0.65
C TYR A 231 -14.53 -2.20 -0.33
N GLU A 232 -14.29 -3.51 -0.28
CA GLU A 232 -15.33 -4.51 0.03
C GLU A 232 -16.00 -4.24 1.39
N GLN A 233 -15.28 -3.61 2.33
CA GLN A 233 -15.80 -3.32 3.67
C GLN A 233 -16.77 -2.14 3.70
N THR A 234 -16.76 -1.30 2.69
CA THR A 234 -17.61 -0.11 2.62
C THR A 234 -18.79 -0.31 1.67
N GLY A 235 -18.72 -1.30 0.77
CA GLY A 235 -19.69 -1.50 -0.30
C GLY A 235 -19.62 -0.44 -1.40
N ILE A 236 -18.69 0.52 -1.30
CA ILE A 236 -18.50 1.56 -2.31
C ILE A 236 -17.52 1.06 -3.37
N VAL A 237 -17.99 0.96 -4.60
CA VAL A 237 -17.19 0.44 -5.73
C VAL A 237 -16.54 1.60 -6.47
N PRO A 238 -15.20 1.58 -6.68
CA PRO A 238 -14.52 2.60 -7.47
C PRO A 238 -14.62 2.32 -8.99
N ASP A 239 -14.26 3.30 -9.81
CA ASP A 239 -14.08 3.12 -11.26
C ASP A 239 -12.69 2.57 -11.60
N VAL A 240 -11.71 2.89 -10.75
CA VAL A 240 -10.31 2.49 -10.86
C VAL A 240 -9.76 2.10 -9.49
N LEU A 241 -9.05 0.98 -9.42
CA LEU A 241 -8.36 0.52 -8.22
C LEU A 241 -6.87 0.35 -8.52
N THR A 242 -5.99 0.87 -7.67
CA THR A 242 -4.54 0.68 -7.81
C THR A 242 -3.99 -0.23 -6.73
N LEU A 243 -3.11 -1.14 -7.13
CA LEU A 243 -2.45 -2.13 -6.27
C LEU A 243 -0.94 -2.11 -6.50
N ALA A 244 -0.18 -2.46 -5.48
CA ALA A 244 1.25 -2.79 -5.59
C ALA A 244 1.72 -3.59 -4.37
N LYS A 245 2.63 -3.05 -3.60
CA LYS A 245 3.24 -3.59 -2.36
C LYS A 245 3.19 -5.13 -2.23
N PRO A 246 2.13 -5.75 -1.66
CA PRO A 246 2.11 -7.20 -1.47
C PRO A 246 1.87 -8.00 -2.76
N LEU A 247 1.50 -7.36 -3.88
CA LEU A 247 0.99 -8.02 -5.09
C LEU A 247 1.89 -9.16 -5.60
N ALA A 248 3.20 -8.95 -5.62
CA ALA A 248 4.16 -9.96 -6.08
C ALA A 248 5.13 -10.42 -4.97
N GLY A 249 4.70 -10.36 -3.68
CA GLY A 249 5.42 -10.95 -2.56
C GLY A 249 6.83 -10.43 -2.33
N GLY A 250 7.14 -9.20 -2.70
CA GLY A 250 8.45 -8.56 -2.57
C GLY A 250 9.11 -8.23 -3.92
N LEU A 251 8.64 -8.81 -5.03
CA LEU A 251 9.08 -8.41 -6.36
C LEU A 251 8.35 -7.13 -6.81
N PRO A 252 9.02 -6.24 -7.59
CA PRO A 252 8.39 -5.03 -8.09
C PRO A 252 7.20 -5.32 -9.01
N MET A 253 6.01 -4.92 -8.61
CA MET A 253 4.80 -4.99 -9.41
C MET A 253 3.75 -4.01 -8.92
N GLY A 254 3.03 -3.40 -9.87
CA GLY A 254 1.81 -2.63 -9.65
C GLY A 254 0.73 -3.07 -10.61
N ALA A 255 -0.52 -2.77 -10.29
CA ALA A 255 -1.66 -3.04 -11.15
C ALA A 255 -2.68 -1.91 -11.06
N VAL A 256 -3.36 -1.65 -12.16
CA VAL A 256 -4.53 -0.77 -12.26
C VAL A 256 -5.69 -1.61 -12.75
N LEU A 257 -6.71 -1.74 -11.92
CA LEU A 257 -7.95 -2.45 -12.22
C LEU A 257 -8.98 -1.41 -12.68
N LEU A 258 -9.70 -1.70 -13.76
CA LEU A 258 -10.53 -0.73 -14.46
C LEU A 258 -11.92 -1.31 -14.74
N THR A 259 -12.96 -0.49 -14.55
CA THR A 259 -14.27 -0.78 -15.13
C THR A 259 -14.22 -0.80 -16.66
N GLY A 260 -15.13 -1.51 -17.30
CA GLY A 260 -15.28 -1.56 -18.75
C GLY A 260 -15.46 -0.18 -19.37
N ALA A 261 -16.16 0.73 -18.68
CA ALA A 261 -16.38 2.10 -19.14
C ALA A 261 -15.06 2.90 -19.28
N VAL A 262 -14.20 2.84 -18.26
CA VAL A 262 -12.88 3.50 -18.31
C VAL A 262 -11.98 2.80 -19.33
N ALA A 263 -11.95 1.48 -19.32
CA ALA A 263 -11.11 0.69 -20.23
C ALA A 263 -11.44 0.92 -21.71
N ALA A 264 -12.72 1.08 -22.06
CA ALA A 264 -13.18 1.32 -23.44
C ALA A 264 -12.67 2.65 -24.06
N ALA A 265 -12.29 3.61 -23.22
CA ALA A 265 -11.70 4.87 -23.68
C ALA A 265 -10.24 4.77 -24.10
N LEU A 266 -9.57 3.65 -23.76
CA LEU A 266 -8.15 3.43 -23.99
C LEU A 266 -7.94 2.59 -25.25
N LYS A 267 -6.87 2.88 -25.97
CA LYS A 267 -6.48 2.15 -27.18
C LYS A 267 -4.97 1.87 -27.19
N PRO A 268 -4.50 0.92 -28.01
CA PRO A 268 -3.07 0.66 -28.18
C PRO A 268 -2.28 1.93 -28.46
N GLY A 269 -1.18 2.14 -27.73
CA GLY A 269 -0.32 3.31 -27.80
C GLY A 269 -0.61 4.43 -26.79
N ASP A 270 -1.74 4.42 -26.08
CA ASP A 270 -2.06 5.46 -25.09
C ASP A 270 -1.17 5.39 -23.84
N HIS A 271 -0.72 4.19 -23.46
CA HIS A 271 0.20 3.97 -22.35
C HIS A 271 1.01 2.68 -22.54
N ALA A 272 2.18 2.60 -21.89
CA ALA A 272 3.06 1.44 -21.98
C ALA A 272 3.97 1.32 -20.76
N THR A 273 4.51 0.13 -20.56
CA THR A 273 5.56 -0.20 -19.61
C THR A 273 6.42 -1.34 -20.20
N THR A 274 7.71 -1.32 -19.96
CA THR A 274 8.60 -2.39 -20.45
C THR A 274 8.46 -3.66 -19.61
N PHE A 275 8.50 -3.55 -18.29
CA PHE A 275 8.59 -4.71 -17.38
C PHE A 275 7.26 -5.10 -16.73
N GLY A 276 6.24 -4.24 -16.77
CA GLY A 276 4.97 -4.48 -16.09
C GLY A 276 4.28 -5.74 -16.60
N GLY A 277 3.92 -6.65 -15.71
CA GLY A 277 3.28 -7.93 -16.06
C GLY A 277 4.23 -8.99 -16.64
N GLY A 278 5.55 -8.82 -16.50
CA GLY A 278 6.52 -9.80 -16.96
C GLY A 278 6.24 -11.21 -16.40
N PRO A 279 6.46 -12.29 -17.18
CA PRO A 279 5.94 -13.63 -16.86
C PRO A 279 6.41 -14.20 -15.51
N LEU A 280 7.67 -13.99 -15.13
CA LEU A 280 8.17 -14.43 -13.82
C LEU A 280 7.42 -13.74 -12.68
N VAL A 281 7.33 -12.41 -12.73
CA VAL A 281 6.70 -11.62 -11.66
C VAL A 281 5.20 -11.86 -11.61
N ALA A 282 4.54 -11.97 -12.76
CA ALA A 282 3.12 -12.28 -12.86
C ALA A 282 2.79 -13.68 -12.31
N GLY A 283 3.65 -14.67 -12.54
CA GLY A 283 3.49 -16.01 -11.98
C GLY A 283 3.59 -16.02 -10.45
N VAL A 284 4.53 -15.25 -9.89
CA VAL A 284 4.64 -15.07 -8.43
C VAL A 284 3.40 -14.34 -7.88
N ALA A 285 2.98 -13.26 -8.54
CA ALA A 285 1.82 -12.49 -8.12
C ALA A 285 0.52 -13.31 -8.12
N LEU A 286 0.33 -14.18 -9.12
CA LEU A 286 -0.82 -15.08 -9.19
C LEU A 286 -0.91 -15.98 -7.95
N ASP A 287 0.19 -16.59 -7.56
CA ASP A 287 0.22 -17.47 -6.39
C ASP A 287 0.06 -16.69 -5.07
N VAL A 288 0.63 -15.49 -4.98
CA VAL A 288 0.46 -14.59 -3.83
C VAL A 288 -1.00 -14.16 -3.69
N VAL A 289 -1.63 -13.70 -4.78
CA VAL A 289 -3.05 -13.29 -4.79
C VAL A 289 -3.94 -14.45 -4.37
N ARG A 290 -3.76 -15.63 -4.93
CA ARG A 290 -4.53 -16.83 -4.56
C ARG A 290 -4.38 -17.23 -3.11
N THR A 291 -3.16 -17.15 -2.58
CA THR A 291 -2.88 -17.45 -1.17
C THR A 291 -3.59 -16.47 -0.25
N ILE A 292 -3.48 -15.18 -0.53
CA ILE A 292 -4.12 -14.13 0.29
C ILE A 292 -5.64 -14.18 0.17
N ALA A 293 -6.17 -14.46 -1.03
CA ALA A 293 -7.60 -14.49 -1.29
C ALA A 293 -8.32 -15.71 -0.71
N ALA A 294 -7.61 -16.68 -0.15
CA ALA A 294 -8.22 -17.84 0.50
C ALA A 294 -9.07 -17.37 1.70
N PRO A 295 -10.35 -17.82 1.79
CA PRO A 295 -11.26 -17.35 2.86
C PRO A 295 -10.72 -17.57 4.27
N GLU A 296 -10.05 -18.70 4.50
CA GLU A 296 -9.41 -19.05 5.76
C GLU A 296 -8.23 -18.14 6.08
N PHE A 297 -7.45 -17.72 5.08
CA PHE A 297 -6.35 -16.77 5.26
C PHE A 297 -6.88 -15.39 5.70
N LEU A 298 -7.91 -14.89 5.01
CA LEU A 298 -8.53 -13.61 5.35
C LEU A 298 -9.24 -13.66 6.71
N ALA A 299 -9.88 -14.78 7.06
CA ALA A 299 -10.47 -14.97 8.39
C ALA A 299 -9.41 -14.88 9.50
N GLU A 300 -8.24 -15.48 9.28
CA GLU A 300 -7.13 -15.43 10.23
C GLU A 300 -6.55 -14.01 10.37
N VAL A 301 -6.46 -13.26 9.27
CA VAL A 301 -6.06 -11.83 9.32
C VAL A 301 -7.06 -11.01 10.14
N ARG A 302 -8.37 -11.23 9.97
CA ARG A 302 -9.40 -10.54 10.77
C ARG A 302 -9.26 -10.87 12.25
N ARG A 303 -9.18 -12.16 12.60
CA ARG A 303 -9.03 -12.62 13.99
C ARG A 303 -7.81 -11.97 14.66
N LYS A 304 -6.66 -12.02 14.00
CA LYS A 304 -5.41 -11.39 14.51
C LYS A 304 -5.55 -9.88 14.62
N GLY A 305 -6.20 -9.27 13.65
CA GLY A 305 -6.47 -7.84 13.64
C GLY A 305 -7.35 -7.38 14.80
N GLU A 306 -8.41 -8.11 15.09
CA GLU A 306 -9.30 -7.87 16.23
C GLU A 306 -8.55 -8.03 17.57
N TRP A 307 -7.77 -9.10 17.70
CA TRP A 307 -6.92 -9.31 18.87
C TRP A 307 -5.94 -8.15 19.08
N LEU A 308 -5.19 -7.78 18.01
CA LEU A 308 -4.22 -6.69 18.05
C LEU A 308 -4.88 -5.36 18.43
N GLY A 309 -6.01 -5.03 17.79
CA GLY A 309 -6.77 -3.82 18.10
C GLY A 309 -7.23 -3.78 19.55
N GLY A 310 -7.74 -4.88 20.10
CA GLY A 310 -8.12 -4.99 21.49
C GLY A 310 -6.94 -4.78 22.46
N ARG A 311 -5.77 -5.35 22.17
CA ARG A 311 -4.55 -5.16 22.95
C ARG A 311 -4.06 -3.72 22.93
N LEU A 312 -4.05 -3.10 21.74
CA LEU A 312 -3.65 -1.70 21.58
C LEU A 312 -4.64 -0.74 22.28
N ALA A 313 -5.94 -1.02 22.26
CA ALA A 313 -6.93 -0.24 23.00
C ALA A 313 -6.71 -0.34 24.53
N GLN A 314 -6.38 -1.53 25.04
CA GLN A 314 -6.01 -1.71 26.44
C GLN A 314 -4.73 -0.94 26.81
N LEU A 315 -3.73 -0.92 25.91
CA LEU A 315 -2.52 -0.12 26.08
C LEU A 315 -2.87 1.38 26.15
N ALA A 316 -3.69 1.89 25.24
CA ALA A 316 -4.13 3.29 25.23
C ALA A 316 -4.83 3.68 26.54
N ALA A 317 -5.68 2.82 27.07
CA ALA A 317 -6.38 3.07 28.35
C ALA A 317 -5.42 3.19 29.57
N ARG A 318 -4.22 2.62 29.48
CA ARG A 318 -3.22 2.61 30.57
C ARG A 318 -2.10 3.64 30.39
N ARG A 319 -1.95 4.25 29.20
CA ARG A 319 -0.83 5.13 28.86
C ARG A 319 -1.32 6.51 28.45
N THR A 320 -1.11 7.49 29.30
CA THR A 320 -1.53 8.89 29.06
C THR A 320 -0.87 9.53 27.85
N ARG A 321 0.29 9.04 27.44
CA ARG A 321 0.99 9.51 26.23
C ARG A 321 0.34 9.05 24.92
N VAL A 322 -0.48 7.99 24.96
CA VAL A 322 -1.25 7.54 23.79
C VAL A 322 -2.50 8.41 23.66
N ALA A 323 -2.64 9.07 22.54
CA ALA A 323 -3.79 9.93 22.25
C ALA A 323 -4.93 9.12 21.64
N GLU A 324 -4.62 8.23 20.70
CA GLU A 324 -5.59 7.44 19.93
C GLU A 324 -4.95 6.16 19.40
N VAL A 325 -5.76 5.12 19.25
CA VAL A 325 -5.42 3.90 18.51
C VAL A 325 -6.47 3.69 17.45
N ARG A 326 -6.03 3.46 16.20
CA ARG A 326 -6.92 3.24 15.05
C ARG A 326 -6.31 2.31 14.04
N GLY A 327 -7.13 1.62 13.28
CA GLY A 327 -6.68 0.69 12.25
C GLY A 327 -7.76 -0.30 11.84
N ARG A 328 -7.39 -1.20 10.91
CA ARG A 328 -8.22 -2.32 10.45
C ARG A 328 -7.33 -3.51 10.07
N GLY A 329 -7.79 -4.72 10.34
CA GLY A 329 -7.02 -5.93 10.08
C GLY A 329 -5.63 -5.86 10.75
N LEU A 330 -4.58 -6.05 9.97
CA LEU A 330 -3.19 -5.96 10.44
C LEU A 330 -2.50 -4.65 10.01
N MET A 331 -3.23 -3.54 10.04
CA MET A 331 -2.74 -2.18 9.78
C MET A 331 -3.22 -1.27 10.91
N TRP A 332 -2.31 -0.94 11.85
CA TRP A 332 -2.63 -0.18 13.06
C TRP A 332 -1.71 1.01 13.26
N GLY A 333 -2.26 2.10 13.78
CA GLY A 333 -1.56 3.30 14.21
C GLY A 333 -1.81 3.57 15.69
N VAL A 334 -0.74 3.82 16.44
CA VAL A 334 -0.77 4.30 17.80
C VAL A 334 -0.33 5.76 17.77
N GLU A 335 -1.27 6.69 17.89
CA GLU A 335 -0.99 8.12 17.92
C GLU A 335 -0.56 8.55 19.31
N LEU A 336 0.56 9.24 19.38
CA LEU A 336 1.15 9.74 20.59
C LEU A 336 0.92 11.25 20.73
N ARG A 337 0.94 11.77 21.94
CA ARG A 337 0.90 13.22 22.24
C ARG A 337 2.26 13.91 22.02
N GLU A 338 3.22 13.18 21.54
CA GLU A 338 4.63 13.58 21.33
C GLU A 338 5.18 12.91 20.06
N PRO A 339 6.36 13.32 19.53
CA PRO A 339 6.94 12.74 18.33
C PRO A 339 7.16 11.22 18.46
N ALA A 340 6.76 10.45 17.43
CA ALA A 340 6.86 8.99 17.44
C ALA A 340 8.30 8.46 17.19
N ALA A 341 9.17 9.25 16.57
CA ALA A 341 10.51 8.80 16.16
C ALA A 341 11.38 8.24 17.32
N PRO A 342 11.41 8.84 18.52
CA PRO A 342 12.15 8.28 19.66
C PRO A 342 11.63 6.88 20.07
N PHE A 343 10.33 6.65 19.99
CA PHE A 343 9.72 5.36 20.34
C PHE A 343 10.02 4.28 19.30
N VAL A 344 10.04 4.64 18.04
CA VAL A 344 10.49 3.76 16.95
C VAL A 344 11.96 3.36 17.14
N ALA A 345 12.82 4.29 17.56
CA ALA A 345 14.21 3.99 17.87
C ALA A 345 14.33 3.05 19.08
N ALA A 346 13.61 3.31 20.16
CA ALA A 346 13.60 2.48 21.37
C ALA A 346 13.04 1.07 21.14
N ALA A 347 12.04 0.93 20.27
CA ALA A 347 11.51 -0.37 19.84
C ALA A 347 12.58 -1.17 19.08
N ARG A 348 13.31 -0.52 18.16
CA ARG A 348 14.39 -1.15 17.40
C ARG A 348 15.53 -1.63 18.33
N GLU A 349 15.90 -0.88 19.34
CA GLU A 349 16.88 -1.32 20.35
C GLU A 349 16.42 -2.60 21.08
N ARG A 350 15.10 -2.79 21.23
CA ARG A 350 14.48 -4.01 21.76
C ARG A 350 14.14 -5.04 20.68
N ARG A 351 14.72 -4.89 19.48
CA ARG A 351 14.58 -5.81 18.34
C ARG A 351 13.14 -5.94 17.81
N LEU A 352 12.35 -4.88 17.93
CA LEU A 352 11.07 -4.72 17.25
C LEU A 352 11.19 -3.60 16.21
N LEU A 353 10.93 -3.92 14.95
CA LEU A 353 10.86 -2.93 13.88
C LEU A 353 9.42 -2.44 13.74
N VAL A 354 9.21 -1.16 13.92
CA VAL A 354 7.98 -0.41 13.64
C VAL A 354 8.35 0.84 12.86
N ALA A 355 7.38 1.52 12.26
CA ALA A 355 7.63 2.73 11.48
C ALA A 355 6.78 3.89 11.98
N THR A 356 7.17 5.13 11.64
CA THR A 356 6.29 6.28 11.80
C THR A 356 5.29 6.37 10.65
N ALA A 357 4.11 6.96 10.93
CA ALA A 357 3.17 7.43 9.93
C ALA A 357 2.77 8.87 10.28
N GLY A 358 3.45 9.84 9.66
CA GLY A 358 3.42 11.22 10.14
C GLY A 358 4.27 11.43 11.40
N PRO A 359 4.16 12.60 12.07
CA PRO A 359 5.09 12.99 13.15
C PRO A 359 4.87 12.22 14.46
N SER A 360 3.62 11.85 14.79
CA SER A 360 3.22 11.36 16.12
C SER A 360 2.67 9.93 16.13
N VAL A 361 2.61 9.23 14.99
CA VAL A 361 2.00 7.88 14.93
C VAL A 361 3.07 6.81 14.79
N VAL A 362 3.05 5.83 15.69
CA VAL A 362 3.77 4.55 15.53
C VAL A 362 2.86 3.62 14.75
N ARG A 363 3.33 3.17 13.57
CA ARG A 363 2.59 2.30 12.65
C ARG A 363 3.05 0.86 12.77
N LEU A 364 2.08 -0.05 12.87
CA LEU A 364 2.24 -1.49 12.88
C LEU A 364 1.58 -2.08 11.64
N ILE A 365 2.39 -2.71 10.80
CA ILE A 365 1.96 -3.40 9.56
C ILE A 365 2.73 -4.72 9.41
N PRO A 366 2.63 -5.65 10.40
CA PRO A 366 3.35 -6.92 10.35
C PRO A 366 3.00 -7.73 9.10
N PRO A 367 3.80 -8.74 8.72
CA PRO A 367 3.37 -9.74 7.75
C PRO A 367 2.02 -10.34 8.14
N LEU A 368 1.15 -10.66 7.16
CA LEU A 368 -0.17 -11.24 7.44
C LEU A 368 -0.07 -12.65 8.04
N VAL A 369 1.06 -13.30 7.83
CA VAL A 369 1.38 -14.63 8.38
C VAL A 369 1.97 -14.58 9.80
N VAL A 370 2.12 -13.39 10.40
CA VAL A 370 2.61 -13.23 11.77
C VAL A 370 1.85 -14.16 12.72
N THR A 371 2.54 -14.85 13.61
CA THR A 371 1.95 -15.76 14.58
C THR A 371 1.40 -15.00 15.81
N ASP A 372 0.51 -15.64 16.57
CA ASP A 372 -0.03 -15.07 17.81
C ASP A 372 1.09 -14.78 18.83
N ALA A 373 2.07 -15.68 18.94
CA ALA A 373 3.22 -15.49 19.82
C ALA A 373 4.10 -14.30 19.41
N GLU A 374 4.29 -14.09 18.11
CA GLU A 374 5.02 -12.93 17.59
C GLU A 374 4.24 -11.63 17.81
N LEU A 375 2.90 -11.65 17.64
CA LEU A 375 2.05 -10.51 17.94
C LEU A 375 2.12 -10.15 19.43
N GLU A 376 2.01 -11.14 20.30
CA GLU A 376 2.09 -10.93 21.75
C GLU A 376 3.45 -10.37 22.18
N ARG A 377 4.55 -10.93 21.65
CA ARG A 377 5.90 -10.42 21.88
C ARG A 377 6.05 -8.97 21.40
N GLY A 378 5.56 -8.65 20.20
CA GLY A 378 5.64 -7.29 19.65
C GLY A 378 4.85 -6.28 20.47
N VAL A 379 3.62 -6.63 20.90
CA VAL A 379 2.82 -5.77 21.78
C VAL A 379 3.50 -5.60 23.15
N GLY A 380 4.07 -6.66 23.73
CA GLY A 380 4.83 -6.58 24.99
C GLY A 380 5.98 -5.58 24.91
N ILE A 381 6.76 -5.61 23.80
CA ILE A 381 7.84 -4.63 23.59
C ILE A 381 7.27 -3.21 23.48
N LEU A 382 6.15 -3.02 22.77
CA LEU A 382 5.50 -1.70 22.69
C LEU A 382 5.02 -1.20 24.05
N GLU A 383 4.47 -2.08 24.88
CA GLU A 383 4.04 -1.74 26.25
C GLU A 383 5.21 -1.25 27.12
N GLU A 384 6.41 -1.83 26.96
CA GLU A 384 7.63 -1.40 27.64
C GLU A 384 8.13 -0.04 27.10
N VAL A 385 8.14 0.12 25.79
CA VAL A 385 8.64 1.35 25.14
C VAL A 385 7.74 2.55 25.40
N LEU A 386 6.43 2.30 25.55
CA LEU A 386 5.42 3.33 25.83
C LEU A 386 5.10 3.47 27.33
N ALA A 387 5.89 2.87 28.19
CA ALA A 387 5.72 2.93 29.66
C ALA A 387 5.97 4.33 30.29
#